data_a6f9a132a534fed3cf05436cdb960a1d
#
_entry.id   a6f9a132a534fed3cf05436cdb960a1d
#
_cell.length_a   1.000
_cell.length_b   1.000
_cell.length_c   1.000
_cell.angle_alpha   90.00
_cell.angle_beta   90.00
_cell.angle_gamma   90.00
#
_symmetry.space_group_name_H-M   'P 1'
#
loop_
_entity.id
_entity.type
_entity.pdbx_description
1 polymer ?
#
loop_
_entity_poly.entity_id
_entity_poly.type
_entity_poly.pdbx_seq_one_letter_code
_entity_poly.pdbx_strand_id
1 'polypeptide(L)'
;MKRGLTLSIIICLLSFSINAQPAPQAPNRLKVFFDCSSTWCDMTYIRSEINIVDFLLDNKAADVHLLITSQGTGSGGDQYQLIFFGQNQFSRQPDTLRFNTDPNITEFEERELLIRYIKLGLAPFIARTAAAKDITISYKSGKTDSTVKTVTKLTKDPWNYWVYRVGANGNMDADEVYKNFRYSVNLSANRTTEEVKLGFSMSGSRNRSAFEYDDGTGLIKYVVNNHNFSMGHYLVKSINSHWSWGYETNYSQNTFSNNRGRIFLRTALEYNIFPYKEVNTRSFTLSYGITARQNRYYDTTLYNKLKENLYGHGFNAHMTYNQKWGTSYIGVNYHNYFHDWKYFNLGMEAYTSVRVTGGLSFYISAFGGLSRDQFYLQKGSATSQEVLARQRQLASGYSYYFNLGINYRFGSKLNNFVNPRFDGTSNSN
;
A
#
# COMPACT_ATOMS: atom_id res chain seq x y z
N MET A 1 -6.43 15.60 -75.46
CA MET A 1 -7.29 16.49 -74.67
C MET A 1 -7.76 15.72 -73.44
N LYS A 2 -7.12 15.86 -72.31
CA LYS A 2 -7.66 15.47 -70.96
C LYS A 2 -7.04 16.44 -69.95
N ARG A 3 -7.88 17.34 -69.45
CA ARG A 3 -7.52 18.30 -68.42
C ARG A 3 -7.61 17.60 -67.08
N GLY A 4 -6.47 17.52 -66.35
CA GLY A 4 -6.40 17.09 -64.97
C GLY A 4 -6.78 18.25 -64.05
N LEU A 5 -7.73 17.99 -63.19
CA LEU A 5 -8.20 18.89 -62.16
C LEU A 5 -7.31 18.70 -60.93
N THR A 6 -6.36 19.63 -60.70
CA THR A 6 -5.57 19.66 -59.48
C THR A 6 -6.33 20.43 -58.41
N LEU A 7 -6.81 19.67 -57.41
CA LEU A 7 -7.48 20.21 -56.24
C LEU A 7 -6.39 20.76 -55.27
N SER A 8 -6.15 22.06 -55.32
CA SER A 8 -5.31 22.76 -54.37
C SER A 8 -6.07 22.95 -53.04
N ILE A 9 -5.75 22.15 -52.02
CA ILE A 9 -6.20 22.40 -50.67
C ILE A 9 -5.35 23.53 -50.08
N ILE A 10 -5.90 24.73 -50.08
CA ILE A 10 -5.33 25.90 -49.38
C ILE A 10 -5.69 25.69 -47.87
N ILE A 11 -4.73 25.20 -47.13
CA ILE A 11 -4.78 25.23 -45.65
C ILE A 11 -4.49 26.66 -45.23
N CYS A 12 -5.51 27.43 -44.96
CA CYS A 12 -5.42 28.71 -44.27
C CYS A 12 -4.96 28.48 -42.84
N LEU A 13 -3.64 28.55 -42.60
CA LEU A 13 -3.08 28.68 -41.29
C LEU A 13 -3.43 30.08 -40.77
N LEU A 14 -4.56 30.21 -40.11
CA LEU A 14 -4.89 31.34 -39.28
C LEU A 14 -3.90 31.32 -38.10
N SER A 15 -2.80 32.02 -38.25
CA SER A 15 -1.89 32.36 -37.16
C SER A 15 -2.65 33.30 -36.20
N PHE A 16 -3.39 32.71 -35.26
CA PHE A 16 -3.82 33.45 -34.07
C PHE A 16 -2.55 33.75 -33.27
N SER A 17 -1.97 34.94 -33.49
CA SER A 17 -1.06 35.53 -32.52
C SER A 17 -1.86 35.81 -31.25
N ILE A 18 -1.94 34.81 -30.38
CA ILE A 18 -2.40 35.01 -29.02
C ILE A 18 -1.31 35.89 -28.36
N ASN A 19 -1.56 37.19 -28.32
CA ASN A 19 -0.87 38.05 -27.39
C ASN A 19 -1.21 37.56 -25.98
N ALA A 20 -0.39 36.64 -25.45
CA ALA A 20 -0.41 36.28 -24.05
C ALA A 20 -0.03 37.55 -23.30
N GLN A 21 -1.01 38.33 -22.86
CA GLN A 21 -0.76 39.35 -21.86
C GLN A 21 0.01 38.69 -20.72
N PRO A 22 1.16 39.25 -20.29
CA PRO A 22 1.84 38.74 -19.10
C PRO A 22 0.80 38.78 -17.99
N ALA A 23 0.48 37.59 -17.47
CA ALA A 23 -0.41 37.48 -16.32
C ALA A 23 0.12 38.43 -15.23
N PRO A 24 -0.74 39.25 -14.61
CA PRO A 24 -0.31 40.14 -13.55
C PRO A 24 0.52 39.32 -12.56
N GLN A 25 1.74 39.78 -12.26
CA GLN A 25 2.61 39.09 -11.32
C GLN A 25 1.85 38.96 -10.01
N ALA A 26 1.34 37.77 -9.75
CA ALA A 26 0.66 37.45 -8.50
C ALA A 26 1.61 37.77 -7.34
N PRO A 27 1.10 38.29 -6.21
CA PRO A 27 1.93 38.56 -5.04
C PRO A 27 2.75 37.32 -4.71
N ASN A 28 3.98 37.52 -4.25
CA ASN A 28 5.03 36.52 -4.06
C ASN A 28 4.51 35.40 -3.13
N ARG A 29 3.76 34.42 -3.69
CA ARG A 29 3.14 33.31 -2.98
C ARG A 29 4.20 32.27 -2.68
N LEU A 30 4.06 31.58 -1.57
CA LEU A 30 4.90 30.46 -1.20
C LEU A 30 4.74 29.34 -2.24
N LYS A 31 5.83 28.88 -2.83
CA LYS A 31 5.88 27.80 -3.82
C LYS A 31 6.06 26.47 -3.10
N VAL A 32 5.10 25.57 -3.22
CA VAL A 32 5.11 24.29 -2.52
C VAL A 32 5.06 23.13 -3.49
N PHE A 33 5.95 22.17 -3.29
CA PHE A 33 5.92 20.88 -3.94
C PHE A 33 5.36 19.83 -2.94
N PHE A 34 4.26 19.18 -3.31
CA PHE A 34 3.64 18.12 -2.53
C PHE A 34 4.12 16.76 -2.97
N ASP A 35 4.59 15.97 -2.03
CA ASP A 35 5.12 14.63 -2.23
C ASP A 35 4.32 13.61 -1.44
N CYS A 36 3.40 12.93 -2.10
CA CYS A 36 2.56 11.85 -1.57
C CYS A 36 2.96 10.48 -2.15
N SER A 37 4.20 10.29 -2.58
CA SER A 37 4.63 9.06 -3.25
C SER A 37 4.61 7.81 -2.36
N SER A 38 4.61 7.99 -1.04
CA SER A 38 4.52 6.90 -0.06
C SER A 38 3.15 6.76 0.62
N THR A 39 2.19 7.63 0.27
CA THR A 39 0.80 7.56 0.75
C THR A 39 -0.13 8.21 -0.27
N TRP A 40 -1.41 7.88 -0.18
CA TRP A 40 -2.40 8.49 -1.05
C TRP A 40 -2.79 9.89 -0.55
N CYS A 41 -2.92 10.85 -1.47
CA CYS A 41 -3.41 12.19 -1.20
C CYS A 41 -4.40 12.62 -2.29
N ASP A 42 -5.54 13.15 -1.90
CA ASP A 42 -6.46 13.81 -2.82
C ASP A 42 -5.93 15.19 -3.21
N MET A 43 -5.08 15.23 -4.24
CA MET A 43 -4.44 16.47 -4.70
C MET A 43 -5.44 17.50 -5.25
N THR A 44 -6.61 17.04 -5.75
CA THR A 44 -7.67 17.91 -6.23
C THR A 44 -8.27 18.67 -5.05
N TYR A 45 -8.61 17.96 -3.99
CA TYR A 45 -9.12 18.52 -2.76
C TYR A 45 -8.10 19.43 -2.05
N ILE A 46 -6.83 19.00 -1.95
CA ILE A 46 -5.75 19.82 -1.36
C ILE A 46 -5.62 21.17 -2.09
N ARG A 47 -5.66 21.17 -3.42
CA ARG A 47 -5.56 22.41 -4.21
C ARG A 47 -6.78 23.31 -4.06
N SER A 48 -7.96 22.74 -3.96
CA SER A 48 -9.19 23.53 -3.75
C SER A 48 -9.21 24.23 -2.39
N GLU A 49 -8.68 23.56 -1.36
CA GLU A 49 -8.71 24.02 0.03
C GLU A 49 -7.52 24.91 0.42
N ILE A 50 -6.40 24.82 -0.29
CA ILE A 50 -5.17 25.57 -0.01
C ILE A 50 -4.85 26.48 -1.19
N ASN A 51 -5.64 27.54 -1.37
CA ASN A 51 -5.49 28.49 -2.49
C ASN A 51 -4.47 29.62 -2.26
N ILE A 52 -3.81 29.63 -1.10
CA ILE A 52 -2.87 30.68 -0.68
C ILE A 52 -1.42 30.42 -1.12
N VAL A 53 -1.10 29.24 -1.61
CA VAL A 53 0.21 28.84 -2.09
C VAL A 53 0.19 28.55 -3.59
N ASP A 54 1.36 28.53 -4.23
CA ASP A 54 1.54 28.06 -5.60
C ASP A 54 2.01 26.60 -5.58
N PHE A 55 1.22 25.73 -6.18
CA PHE A 55 1.56 24.30 -6.30
C PHE A 55 2.52 24.08 -7.44
N LEU A 56 3.74 23.64 -7.16
CA LEU A 56 4.71 23.33 -8.17
C LEU A 56 4.78 21.83 -8.46
N LEU A 57 5.07 21.51 -9.72
CA LEU A 57 5.38 20.15 -10.20
C LEU A 57 6.88 19.84 -10.14
N ASP A 58 7.72 20.87 -9.93
CA ASP A 58 9.16 20.77 -9.82
C ASP A 58 9.60 20.98 -8.36
N ASN A 59 10.10 19.92 -7.75
CA ASN A 59 10.53 19.96 -6.35
C ASN A 59 11.75 20.88 -6.13
N LYS A 60 12.61 21.09 -7.14
CA LYS A 60 13.78 21.95 -7.01
C LYS A 60 13.45 23.44 -7.11
N ALA A 61 12.34 23.77 -7.77
CA ALA A 61 11.89 25.15 -7.91
C ALA A 61 10.99 25.60 -6.75
N ALA A 62 10.63 24.69 -5.85
CA ALA A 62 9.77 24.97 -4.71
C ALA A 62 10.54 25.64 -3.56
N ASP A 63 9.85 26.48 -2.79
CA ASP A 63 10.36 27.04 -1.53
C ASP A 63 10.23 26.05 -0.37
N VAL A 64 9.21 25.18 -0.45
CA VAL A 64 8.96 24.11 0.51
C VAL A 64 8.65 22.81 -0.24
N HIS A 65 9.36 21.74 0.09
CA HIS A 65 9.02 20.38 -0.31
C HIS A 65 8.33 19.70 0.86
N LEU A 66 7.05 19.44 0.75
CA LEU A 66 6.25 18.73 1.73
C LEU A 66 6.18 17.24 1.39
N LEU A 67 6.86 16.42 2.19
CA LEU A 67 6.78 14.96 2.12
C LEU A 67 5.76 14.46 3.13
N ILE A 68 4.76 13.73 2.65
CA ILE A 68 3.71 13.12 3.45
C ILE A 68 3.91 11.61 3.45
N THR A 69 3.99 11.01 4.63
CA THR A 69 4.07 9.57 4.84
C THR A 69 3.00 9.11 5.80
N SER A 70 2.55 7.87 5.69
CA SER A 70 1.65 7.24 6.66
C SER A 70 2.14 5.88 7.10
N GLN A 71 1.76 5.49 8.31
CA GLN A 71 2.03 4.17 8.88
C GLN A 71 0.89 3.73 9.76
N GLY A 72 0.44 2.48 9.59
CA GLY A 72 -0.62 1.90 10.40
C GLY A 72 -0.30 1.90 11.89
N THR A 73 -1.25 2.33 12.71
CA THR A 73 -1.17 2.30 14.17
C THR A 73 -1.63 0.95 14.74
N GLY A 74 -1.25 0.66 15.98
CA GLY A 74 -1.74 -0.52 16.69
C GLY A 74 -3.26 -0.57 16.87
N SER A 75 -3.92 0.58 16.88
CA SER A 75 -5.40 0.70 16.92
C SER A 75 -6.05 0.46 15.55
N GLY A 76 -5.27 0.50 14.47
CA GLY A 76 -5.72 0.23 13.10
C GLY A 76 -6.13 1.45 12.29
N GLY A 77 -5.95 2.65 12.83
CA GLY A 77 -5.88 3.87 12.05
C GLY A 77 -4.47 4.10 11.53
N ASP A 78 -4.18 5.28 11.02
CA ASP A 78 -2.90 5.66 10.47
C ASP A 78 -2.25 6.80 11.24
N GLN A 79 -0.94 6.75 11.38
CA GLN A 79 -0.13 7.89 11.79
C GLN A 79 0.43 8.57 10.56
N TYR A 80 -0.01 9.79 10.30
CA TYR A 80 0.54 10.66 9.28
C TYR A 80 1.74 11.43 9.82
N GLN A 81 2.77 11.53 8.99
CA GLN A 81 3.92 12.40 9.24
C GLN A 81 4.10 13.33 8.05
N LEU A 82 4.05 14.62 8.30
CA LEU A 82 4.23 15.71 7.34
C LEU A 82 5.60 16.34 7.60
N ILE A 83 6.52 16.20 6.66
CA ILE A 83 7.88 16.76 6.77
C ILE A 83 8.00 17.91 5.81
N PHE A 84 8.14 19.12 6.34
CA PHE A 84 8.30 20.36 5.59
C PHE A 84 9.79 20.65 5.42
N PHE A 85 10.33 20.34 4.26
CA PHE A 85 11.71 20.68 3.93
C PHE A 85 11.76 22.06 3.31
N GLY A 86 12.15 23.06 4.09
CA GLY A 86 12.44 24.39 3.55
C GLY A 86 13.57 24.32 2.52
N GLN A 87 13.44 25.08 1.43
CA GLN A 87 14.44 25.20 0.36
C GLN A 87 14.70 26.69 0.09
N ASN A 88 15.71 26.98 -0.71
CA ASN A 88 16.09 28.36 -1.04
C ASN A 88 16.24 29.23 0.22
N GLN A 89 15.46 30.30 0.33
CA GLN A 89 15.47 31.19 1.50
C GLN A 89 15.01 30.51 2.81
N PHE A 90 14.34 29.36 2.73
CA PHE A 90 13.82 28.58 3.89
C PHE A 90 14.69 27.38 4.24
N SER A 91 15.87 27.21 3.66
CA SER A 91 16.72 26.02 3.79
C SER A 91 17.11 25.64 5.24
N ARG A 92 17.00 26.57 6.19
CA ARG A 92 17.30 26.34 7.62
C ARG A 92 16.08 26.04 8.47
N GLN A 93 14.93 25.76 7.86
CA GLN A 93 13.66 25.54 8.56
C GLN A 93 13.01 24.22 8.15
N PRO A 94 13.52 23.09 8.64
CA PRO A 94 12.73 21.86 8.61
C PRO A 94 11.70 21.90 9.73
N ASP A 95 10.49 21.47 9.43
CA ASP A 95 9.44 21.24 10.43
C ASP A 95 8.78 19.89 10.18
N THR A 96 8.27 19.27 11.24
CA THR A 96 7.62 17.97 11.14
C THR A 96 6.40 17.92 12.04
N LEU A 97 5.24 17.74 11.44
CA LEU A 97 4.00 17.52 12.16
C LEU A 97 3.57 16.06 12.06
N ARG A 98 2.92 15.55 13.11
CA ARG A 98 2.34 14.21 13.15
C ARG A 98 0.93 14.29 13.69
N PHE A 99 0.06 13.42 13.16
CA PHE A 99 -1.26 13.19 13.71
C PHE A 99 -1.67 11.73 13.47
N ASN A 100 -2.59 11.23 14.28
CA ASN A 100 -3.15 9.90 14.14
C ASN A 100 -4.59 10.01 13.70
N THR A 101 -5.03 9.07 12.88
CA THR A 101 -6.44 8.90 12.50
C THR A 101 -7.09 7.80 13.31
N ASP A 102 -8.41 7.88 13.46
CA ASP A 102 -9.23 6.80 14.00
C ASP A 102 -9.36 5.69 12.94
N PRO A 103 -9.43 4.40 13.31
CA PRO A 103 -9.64 3.31 12.36
C PRO A 103 -10.96 3.38 11.59
N ASN A 104 -11.94 4.11 12.08
CA ASN A 104 -13.26 4.29 11.45
C ASN A 104 -13.44 5.69 10.86
N ILE A 105 -12.35 6.45 10.72
CA ILE A 105 -12.40 7.78 10.11
C ILE A 105 -12.93 7.68 8.68
N THR A 106 -13.81 8.56 8.30
CA THR A 106 -14.28 8.65 6.92
C THR A 106 -13.22 9.32 6.04
N GLU A 107 -13.21 9.02 4.73
CA GLU A 107 -12.29 9.69 3.80
C GLU A 107 -12.43 11.21 3.82
N PHE A 108 -13.64 11.72 4.08
CA PHE A 108 -13.89 13.16 4.23
C PHE A 108 -13.18 13.72 5.46
N GLU A 109 -13.37 13.11 6.63
CA GLU A 109 -12.75 13.55 7.88
C GLU A 109 -11.22 13.45 7.82
N GLU A 110 -10.70 12.40 7.19
CA GLU A 110 -9.27 12.20 6.99
C GLU A 110 -8.66 13.30 6.11
N ARG A 111 -9.30 13.63 4.99
CA ARG A 111 -8.89 14.73 4.11
C ARG A 111 -8.93 16.09 4.84
N GLU A 112 -10.00 16.35 5.59
CA GLU A 112 -10.12 17.58 6.40
C GLU A 112 -9.00 17.68 7.45
N LEU A 113 -8.71 16.57 8.12
CA LEU A 113 -7.64 16.50 9.11
C LEU A 113 -6.27 16.75 8.47
N LEU A 114 -6.00 16.11 7.34
CA LEU A 114 -4.77 16.31 6.57
C LEU A 114 -4.61 17.77 6.14
N ILE A 115 -5.65 18.39 5.57
CA ILE A 115 -5.65 19.81 5.19
C ILE A 115 -5.34 20.71 6.38
N ARG A 116 -5.93 20.45 7.53
CA ARG A 116 -5.68 21.23 8.74
C ARG A 116 -4.20 21.20 9.12
N TYR A 117 -3.58 20.02 9.13
CA TYR A 117 -2.16 19.89 9.48
C TYR A 117 -1.23 20.46 8.40
N ILE A 118 -1.59 20.38 7.12
CA ILE A 118 -0.86 21.04 6.05
C ILE A 118 -0.91 22.57 6.23
N LYS A 119 -2.10 23.15 6.46
CA LYS A 119 -2.24 24.59 6.71
C LYS A 119 -1.43 25.05 7.93
N LEU A 120 -1.43 24.27 9.01
CA LEU A 120 -0.64 24.57 10.22
C LEU A 120 0.87 24.56 9.94
N GLY A 121 1.38 23.53 9.24
CA GLY A 121 2.79 23.43 8.94
C GLY A 121 3.31 24.41 7.89
N LEU A 122 2.44 24.90 7.00
CA LEU A 122 2.78 25.94 6.04
C LEU A 122 2.75 27.36 6.65
N ALA A 123 2.01 27.57 7.72
CA ALA A 123 1.84 28.89 8.34
C ALA A 123 3.18 29.61 8.68
N PRO A 124 4.20 28.96 9.28
CA PRO A 124 5.50 29.59 9.57
C PRO A 124 6.25 30.06 8.32
N PHE A 125 6.09 29.34 7.19
CA PHE A 125 6.71 29.68 5.92
C PHE A 125 5.97 30.83 5.26
N ILE A 126 4.63 30.79 5.22
CA ILE A 126 3.78 31.85 4.63
C ILE A 126 3.95 33.16 5.39
N ALA A 127 4.07 33.12 6.72
CA ALA A 127 4.28 34.29 7.57
C ALA A 127 5.53 35.12 7.20
N ARG A 128 6.45 34.57 6.40
CA ARG A 128 7.67 35.22 5.90
C ARG A 128 7.60 35.61 4.43
N THR A 129 6.45 35.51 3.81
CA THR A 129 6.18 35.97 2.44
C THR A 129 5.32 37.23 2.44
N ALA A 130 5.20 37.88 1.29
CA ALA A 130 4.30 39.03 1.14
C ALA A 130 2.81 38.67 1.39
N ALA A 131 2.46 37.37 1.26
CA ALA A 131 1.11 36.88 1.52
C ALA A 131 0.75 36.84 3.02
N ALA A 132 1.69 37.11 3.92
CA ALA A 132 1.45 37.11 5.37
C ALA A 132 0.29 38.05 5.79
N LYS A 133 0.16 39.21 5.10
CA LYS A 133 -0.89 40.21 5.35
C LYS A 133 -2.30 39.74 4.98
N ASP A 134 -2.40 38.73 4.13
CA ASP A 134 -3.66 38.18 3.61
C ASP A 134 -4.15 36.99 4.42
N ILE A 135 -3.41 36.59 5.49
CA ILE A 135 -3.74 35.44 6.32
C ILE A 135 -4.33 35.89 7.64
N THR A 136 -5.47 35.31 7.99
CA THR A 136 -6.02 35.36 9.33
C THR A 136 -5.99 33.98 9.96
N ILE A 137 -5.27 33.81 11.07
CA ILE A 137 -5.30 32.59 11.86
C ILE A 137 -6.32 32.79 12.97
N SER A 138 -7.46 32.10 12.90
CA SER A 138 -8.48 32.10 13.92
C SER A 138 -8.42 30.84 14.77
N TYR A 139 -8.37 31.00 16.08
CA TYR A 139 -8.60 29.93 17.02
C TYR A 139 -10.10 29.81 17.30
N LYS A 140 -10.73 28.73 16.90
CA LYS A 140 -12.08 28.40 17.36
C LYS A 140 -11.97 27.98 18.83
N SER A 141 -12.05 28.96 19.74
CA SER A 141 -12.37 28.65 21.13
C SER A 141 -13.73 27.97 21.10
N GLY A 142 -13.78 26.70 21.42
CA GLY A 142 -15.05 26.00 21.56
C GLY A 142 -15.89 26.80 22.54
N LYS A 143 -17.00 27.41 22.10
CA LYS A 143 -18.07 27.76 23.01
C LYS A 143 -18.38 26.46 23.73
N THR A 144 -18.20 26.48 25.04
CA THR A 144 -18.59 25.39 25.92
C THR A 144 -20.11 25.28 25.82
N ASP A 145 -20.64 24.60 24.80
CA ASP A 145 -21.96 24.03 24.92
C ASP A 145 -21.87 23.10 26.11
N SER A 146 -22.64 23.39 27.14
CA SER A 146 -22.67 22.70 28.44
C SER A 146 -23.04 21.23 28.35
N THR A 147 -23.12 20.67 27.15
CA THR A 147 -23.35 19.28 26.82
C THR A 147 -22.14 18.56 26.21
N VAL A 148 -21.03 19.25 25.95
CA VAL A 148 -19.78 18.54 25.66
C VAL A 148 -19.33 17.95 26.98
N LYS A 149 -19.64 16.66 27.17
CA LYS A 149 -18.95 15.83 28.16
C LYS A 149 -17.48 16.16 28.03
N THR A 150 -16.92 16.81 29.03
CA THR A 150 -15.49 17.03 29.19
C THR A 150 -14.86 15.70 28.81
N VAL A 151 -14.12 15.66 27.70
CA VAL A 151 -13.30 14.48 27.38
C VAL A 151 -12.30 14.46 28.51
N THR A 152 -12.69 13.81 29.59
CA THR A 152 -11.82 13.51 30.73
C THR A 152 -10.64 12.82 30.05
N LYS A 153 -9.47 13.46 30.10
CA LYS A 153 -8.22 12.86 29.63
C LYS A 153 -8.23 11.48 30.23
N LEU A 154 -8.48 10.46 29.39
CA LEU A 154 -8.53 9.07 29.84
C LEU A 154 -7.13 8.79 30.38
N THR A 155 -6.96 8.95 31.70
CA THR A 155 -5.68 8.70 32.39
C THR A 155 -5.29 7.23 32.31
N LYS A 156 -6.25 6.38 31.93
CA LYS A 156 -6.04 4.94 31.74
C LYS A 156 -6.98 4.44 30.63
N ASP A 157 -6.43 3.81 29.61
CA ASP A 157 -7.23 3.14 28.59
C ASP A 157 -7.91 1.91 29.20
N PRO A 158 -9.28 1.85 29.25
CA PRO A 158 -10.00 0.73 29.84
C PRO A 158 -9.78 -0.59 29.09
N TRP A 159 -9.40 -0.53 27.81
CA TRP A 159 -9.11 -1.68 26.96
C TRP A 159 -7.65 -2.12 27.01
N ASN A 160 -6.79 -1.41 27.72
CA ASN A 160 -5.35 -1.69 27.86
C ASN A 160 -4.68 -1.91 26.49
N TYR A 161 -4.98 -1.02 25.54
CA TYR A 161 -4.48 -1.03 24.13
C TYR A 161 -4.96 -2.21 23.29
N TRP A 162 -5.98 -2.98 23.73
CA TRP A 162 -6.60 -4.01 22.92
C TRP A 162 -7.57 -3.41 21.92
N VAL A 163 -7.46 -3.87 20.66
CA VAL A 163 -8.37 -3.52 19.56
C VAL A 163 -8.94 -4.80 18.98
N TYR A 164 -10.25 -4.91 18.98
CA TYR A 164 -10.99 -6.04 18.43
C TYR A 164 -11.65 -5.62 17.12
N ARG A 165 -11.59 -6.49 16.11
CA ARG A 165 -12.28 -6.29 14.84
C ARG A 165 -13.05 -7.53 14.45
N VAL A 166 -14.25 -7.32 13.96
CA VAL A 166 -15.12 -8.34 13.37
C VAL A 166 -15.51 -7.83 11.99
N GLY A 167 -15.24 -8.60 10.97
CA GLY A 167 -15.60 -8.25 9.61
C GLY A 167 -16.22 -9.43 8.89
N ALA A 168 -17.22 -9.15 8.06
CA ALA A 168 -17.80 -10.10 7.14
C ALA A 168 -17.97 -9.41 5.79
N ASN A 169 -17.64 -10.11 4.71
CA ASN A 169 -17.90 -9.64 3.36
C ASN A 169 -18.39 -10.77 2.47
N GLY A 170 -19.11 -10.41 1.42
CA GLY A 170 -19.54 -11.31 0.38
C GLY A 170 -19.53 -10.60 -0.95
N ASN A 171 -19.16 -11.32 -1.99
CA ASN A 171 -19.29 -10.85 -3.38
C ASN A 171 -19.88 -11.94 -4.25
N MET A 172 -20.62 -11.51 -5.23
CA MET A 172 -21.19 -12.37 -6.26
C MET A 172 -20.95 -11.72 -7.62
N ASP A 173 -20.41 -12.48 -8.53
CA ASP A 173 -20.26 -12.13 -9.93
C ASP A 173 -20.86 -13.25 -10.78
N ALA A 174 -21.59 -12.90 -11.80
CA ALA A 174 -22.28 -13.86 -12.67
C ALA A 174 -22.42 -13.32 -14.09
N ASP A 175 -22.18 -14.20 -15.03
CA ASP A 175 -22.56 -14.07 -16.43
C ASP A 175 -23.31 -15.35 -16.90
N GLU A 176 -23.54 -15.50 -18.18
CA GLU A 176 -24.28 -16.61 -18.76
C GLU A 176 -23.60 -17.97 -18.53
N VAL A 177 -22.26 -18.01 -18.55
CA VAL A 177 -21.46 -19.24 -18.51
C VAL A 177 -20.73 -19.46 -17.18
N TYR A 178 -20.62 -18.41 -16.35
CA TYR A 178 -19.89 -18.43 -15.09
C TYR A 178 -20.68 -17.75 -13.97
N LYS A 179 -20.75 -18.42 -12.83
CA LYS A 179 -21.35 -17.87 -11.60
C LYS A 179 -20.38 -18.11 -10.44
N ASN A 180 -20.05 -17.08 -9.73
CA ASN A 180 -19.17 -17.17 -8.57
C ASN A 180 -19.81 -16.50 -7.35
N PHE A 181 -19.77 -17.20 -6.24
CA PHE A 181 -20.20 -16.69 -4.95
C PHE A 181 -19.10 -16.92 -3.91
N ARG A 182 -18.65 -15.85 -3.29
CA ARG A 182 -17.65 -15.90 -2.23
C ARG A 182 -18.17 -15.17 -1.00
N TYR A 183 -17.92 -15.75 0.18
CA TYR A 183 -18.09 -15.06 1.44
C TYR A 183 -16.90 -15.34 2.36
N SER A 184 -16.62 -14.38 3.23
CA SER A 184 -15.56 -14.51 4.22
C SER A 184 -15.93 -13.81 5.53
N VAL A 185 -15.37 -14.32 6.62
CA VAL A 185 -15.45 -13.75 7.97
C VAL A 185 -14.04 -13.62 8.52
N ASN A 186 -13.76 -12.48 9.15
CA ASN A 186 -12.47 -12.16 9.74
C ASN A 186 -12.68 -11.65 11.16
N LEU A 187 -11.91 -12.19 12.09
CA LEU A 187 -11.87 -11.77 13.48
C LEU A 187 -10.42 -11.43 13.83
N SER A 188 -10.18 -10.36 14.54
CA SER A 188 -8.86 -10.08 15.08
C SER A 188 -8.93 -9.38 16.43
N ALA A 189 -7.90 -9.63 17.24
CA ALA A 189 -7.66 -8.96 18.50
C ALA A 189 -6.16 -8.61 18.55
N ASN A 190 -5.83 -7.33 18.59
CA ASN A 190 -4.46 -6.85 18.54
C ASN A 190 -4.19 -5.93 19.73
N ARG A 191 -2.99 -6.01 20.27
CA ARG A 191 -2.48 -5.10 21.30
C ARG A 191 -1.09 -4.65 20.91
N THR A 192 -0.89 -3.36 20.82
CA THR A 192 0.40 -2.76 20.46
C THR A 192 0.77 -1.68 21.49
N THR A 193 1.92 -1.84 22.11
CA THR A 193 2.56 -0.87 22.99
C THR A 193 3.98 -0.63 22.49
N GLU A 194 4.73 0.26 23.11
CA GLU A 194 6.16 0.47 22.78
C GLU A 194 7.01 -0.79 23.01
N GLU A 195 6.66 -1.60 24.02
CA GLU A 195 7.44 -2.77 24.42
C GLU A 195 6.98 -4.06 23.78
N VAL A 196 5.66 -4.19 23.56
CA VAL A 196 5.03 -5.47 23.14
C VAL A 196 4.02 -5.24 22.07
N LYS A 197 4.09 -6.08 21.02
CA LYS A 197 3.06 -6.21 20.00
C LYS A 197 2.59 -7.67 19.99
N LEU A 198 1.29 -7.89 20.19
CA LEU A 198 0.71 -9.21 20.12
C LEU A 198 -0.63 -9.17 19.41
N GLY A 199 -0.99 -10.29 18.78
CA GLY A 199 -2.25 -10.37 18.07
C GLY A 199 -2.73 -11.80 17.86
N PHE A 200 -4.05 -11.88 17.79
CA PHE A 200 -4.80 -13.07 17.38
C PHE A 200 -5.58 -12.72 16.13
N SER A 201 -5.61 -13.64 15.19
CA SER A 201 -6.40 -13.51 13.97
C SER A 201 -7.08 -14.82 13.64
N MET A 202 -8.30 -14.74 13.14
CA MET A 202 -9.05 -15.88 12.62
C MET A 202 -9.75 -15.43 11.34
N SER A 203 -9.63 -16.20 10.28
CA SER A 203 -10.32 -15.95 9.03
C SER A 203 -10.87 -17.23 8.44
N GLY A 204 -12.05 -17.15 7.84
CA GLY A 204 -12.65 -18.22 7.10
C GLY A 204 -13.28 -17.70 5.82
N SER A 205 -13.13 -18.43 4.72
CA SER A 205 -13.78 -18.10 3.46
C SER A 205 -14.24 -19.35 2.73
N ARG A 206 -15.34 -19.21 2.00
CA ARG A 206 -15.80 -20.18 1.00
C ARG A 206 -16.00 -19.49 -0.32
N ASN A 207 -15.63 -20.18 -1.38
CA ASN A 207 -15.83 -19.77 -2.76
C ASN A 207 -16.49 -20.91 -3.51
N ARG A 208 -17.63 -20.63 -4.15
CA ARG A 208 -18.32 -21.57 -5.04
C ARG A 208 -18.36 -20.95 -6.43
N SER A 209 -17.67 -21.60 -7.37
CA SER A 209 -17.69 -21.24 -8.79
C SER A 209 -18.44 -22.31 -9.57
N ALA A 210 -19.39 -21.93 -10.40
CA ALA A 210 -20.12 -22.81 -11.29
C ALA A 210 -19.90 -22.37 -12.75
N PHE A 211 -19.55 -23.32 -13.58
CA PHE A 211 -19.37 -23.15 -15.02
C PHE A 211 -20.47 -23.94 -15.74
N GLU A 212 -21.19 -23.31 -16.65
CA GLU A 212 -22.20 -23.93 -17.49
C GLU A 212 -21.93 -23.51 -18.94
N TYR A 213 -21.57 -24.45 -19.78
CA TYR A 213 -21.31 -24.20 -21.21
C TYR A 213 -21.67 -25.40 -22.06
N ASP A 214 -22.04 -25.17 -23.32
CA ASP A 214 -22.25 -26.23 -24.30
C ASP A 214 -20.96 -26.47 -25.09
N ASP A 215 -20.47 -27.71 -25.08
CA ASP A 215 -19.25 -28.11 -25.83
C ASP A 215 -19.54 -28.70 -27.21
N GLY A 216 -20.80 -28.60 -27.68
CA GLY A 216 -21.30 -29.19 -28.94
C GLY A 216 -21.77 -30.63 -28.79
N THR A 217 -21.56 -31.29 -27.61
CA THR A 217 -22.09 -32.62 -27.27
C THR A 217 -23.19 -32.54 -26.23
N GLY A 218 -23.37 -31.37 -25.59
CA GLY A 218 -24.40 -31.08 -24.62
C GLY A 218 -23.95 -30.08 -23.56
N LEU A 219 -24.89 -29.75 -22.66
CA LEU A 219 -24.63 -28.81 -21.56
C LEU A 219 -23.73 -29.43 -20.47
N ILE A 220 -22.55 -28.88 -20.33
CA ILE A 220 -21.61 -29.25 -19.26
C ILE A 220 -21.80 -28.29 -18.09
N LYS A 221 -22.01 -28.88 -16.91
CA LYS A 221 -22.05 -28.16 -15.63
C LYS A 221 -20.93 -28.61 -14.72
N TYR A 222 -20.05 -27.68 -14.36
CA TYR A 222 -18.90 -27.95 -13.50
C TYR A 222 -18.88 -27.02 -12.30
N VAL A 223 -18.90 -27.58 -11.08
CA VAL A 223 -18.95 -26.79 -9.83
C VAL A 223 -17.72 -27.02 -8.99
N VAL A 224 -17.07 -25.94 -8.62
CA VAL A 224 -15.88 -25.90 -7.76
C VAL A 224 -16.25 -25.28 -6.42
N ASN A 225 -15.92 -25.96 -5.34
CA ASN A 225 -16.05 -25.46 -3.99
C ASN A 225 -14.67 -25.40 -3.34
N ASN A 226 -14.20 -24.18 -3.07
CA ASN A 226 -12.97 -23.95 -2.32
C ASN A 226 -13.28 -23.39 -0.95
N HIS A 227 -12.57 -23.87 0.06
CA HIS A 227 -12.63 -23.29 1.39
C HIS A 227 -11.21 -23.01 1.91
N ASN A 228 -11.14 -21.96 2.69
CA ASN A 228 -9.93 -21.57 3.39
C ASN A 228 -10.28 -21.22 4.82
N PHE A 229 -9.47 -21.67 5.77
CA PHE A 229 -9.53 -21.31 7.17
C PHE A 229 -8.12 -21.03 7.68
N SER A 230 -7.97 -20.01 8.48
CA SER A 230 -6.70 -19.67 9.12
C SER A 230 -6.96 -19.11 10.51
N MET A 231 -6.14 -19.54 11.47
CA MET A 231 -6.11 -19.00 12.82
C MET A 231 -4.64 -18.76 13.19
N GLY A 232 -4.31 -17.55 13.59
CA GLY A 232 -2.94 -17.15 13.88
C GLY A 232 -2.81 -16.42 15.20
N HIS A 233 -1.63 -16.51 15.78
CA HIS A 233 -1.20 -15.73 16.91
C HIS A 233 0.26 -15.31 16.73
N TYR A 234 0.59 -14.09 17.13
CA TYR A 234 1.96 -13.63 17.18
C TYR A 234 2.23 -12.80 18.43
N LEU A 235 3.48 -12.80 18.87
CA LEU A 235 4.00 -11.93 19.89
C LEU A 235 5.38 -11.42 19.46
N VAL A 236 5.56 -10.09 19.57
CA VAL A 236 6.86 -9.43 19.37
C VAL A 236 7.17 -8.62 20.61
N LYS A 237 8.35 -8.81 21.16
CA LYS A 237 8.89 -8.03 22.28
C LYS A 237 10.02 -7.15 21.78
N SER A 238 9.91 -5.85 22.00
CA SER A 238 11.00 -4.89 21.80
C SER A 238 12.06 -5.09 22.88
N ILE A 239 13.30 -5.34 22.47
CA ILE A 239 14.44 -5.47 23.42
C ILE A 239 15.05 -4.09 23.64
N ASN A 240 15.23 -3.34 22.53
CA ASN A 240 15.70 -1.94 22.54
C ASN A 240 15.32 -1.25 21.23
N SER A 241 15.91 -0.08 20.93
CA SER A 241 15.60 0.70 19.72
C SER A 241 15.96 0.01 18.40
N HIS A 242 16.73 -1.07 18.43
CA HIS A 242 17.21 -1.80 17.24
C HIS A 242 16.84 -3.28 17.23
N TRP A 243 16.70 -3.92 18.38
CA TRP A 243 16.47 -5.35 18.49
C TRP A 243 15.07 -5.68 18.95
N SER A 244 14.50 -6.69 18.32
CA SER A 244 13.24 -7.31 18.74
C SER A 244 13.34 -8.83 18.66
N TRP A 245 12.63 -9.51 19.54
CA TRP A 245 12.40 -10.94 19.48
C TRP A 245 10.92 -11.21 19.33
N GLY A 246 10.58 -12.24 18.56
CA GLY A 246 9.18 -12.60 18.42
C GLY A 246 8.96 -14.04 18.03
N TYR A 247 7.71 -14.47 18.16
CA TYR A 247 7.24 -15.71 17.59
C TYR A 247 5.88 -15.52 16.94
N GLU A 248 5.60 -16.41 15.99
CA GLU A 248 4.30 -16.54 15.32
C GLU A 248 3.90 -17.99 15.21
N THR A 249 2.62 -18.27 15.34
CA THR A 249 2.04 -19.57 15.08
C THR A 249 0.79 -19.42 14.24
N ASN A 250 0.56 -20.36 13.35
CA ASN A 250 -0.60 -20.37 12.49
C ASN A 250 -1.11 -21.79 12.29
N TYR A 251 -2.42 -21.96 12.41
CA TYR A 251 -3.14 -23.13 11.91
C TYR A 251 -3.90 -22.75 10.65
N SER A 252 -3.78 -23.53 9.58
CA SER A 252 -4.47 -23.25 8.33
C SER A 252 -4.99 -24.49 7.63
N GLN A 253 -6.08 -24.31 6.87
CA GLN A 253 -6.66 -25.27 5.94
C GLN A 253 -6.91 -24.57 4.61
N ASN A 254 -6.65 -25.25 3.50
CA ASN A 254 -6.91 -24.70 2.17
C ASN A 254 -7.03 -25.84 1.15
N THR A 255 -8.18 -25.95 0.50
CA THR A 255 -8.44 -26.99 -0.49
C THR A 255 -7.58 -26.87 -1.75
N PHE A 256 -7.37 -25.63 -2.24
CA PHE A 256 -6.57 -25.39 -3.45
C PHE A 256 -5.11 -25.82 -3.29
N SER A 257 -4.52 -25.60 -2.12
CA SER A 257 -3.14 -26.00 -1.82
C SER A 257 -3.02 -27.36 -1.15
N ASN A 258 -3.99 -28.26 -1.36
CA ASN A 258 -3.98 -29.62 -0.79
C ASN A 258 -3.76 -29.66 0.75
N ASN A 259 -4.05 -28.58 1.44
CA ASN A 259 -3.78 -28.42 2.86
C ASN A 259 -5.04 -28.73 3.70
N ARG A 260 -5.11 -29.94 4.22
CA ARG A 260 -6.16 -30.38 5.16
C ARG A 260 -5.95 -29.82 6.57
N GLY A 261 -4.71 -29.55 6.95
CA GLY A 261 -4.36 -28.94 8.23
C GLY A 261 -2.86 -28.71 8.32
N ARG A 262 -2.46 -27.48 8.52
CA ARG A 262 -1.07 -27.07 8.70
C ARG A 262 -0.95 -26.34 10.03
N ILE A 263 -0.03 -26.79 10.86
CA ILE A 263 0.42 -26.04 12.03
C ILE A 263 1.82 -25.49 11.68
N PHE A 264 1.99 -24.20 11.84
CA PHE A 264 3.26 -23.50 11.61
C PHE A 264 3.66 -22.76 12.87
N LEU A 265 4.92 -22.84 13.22
CA LEU A 265 5.55 -22.08 14.31
C LEU A 265 6.86 -21.48 13.77
N ARG A 266 7.09 -20.21 14.04
CA ARG A 266 8.36 -19.53 13.81
C ARG A 266 8.73 -18.73 15.04
N THR A 267 10.02 -18.75 15.43
CA THR A 267 10.60 -17.79 16.36
C THR A 267 11.79 -17.11 15.69
N ALA A 268 11.93 -15.83 15.90
CA ALA A 268 12.94 -15.03 15.21
C ALA A 268 13.49 -13.89 16.08
N LEU A 269 14.74 -13.52 15.79
CA LEU A 269 15.36 -12.27 16.20
C LEU A 269 15.37 -11.32 15.00
N GLU A 270 15.08 -10.05 15.25
CA GLU A 270 15.15 -8.99 14.26
C GLU A 270 16.06 -7.87 14.74
N TYR A 271 16.86 -7.37 13.82
CA TYR A 271 17.70 -6.19 14.00
C TYR A 271 17.35 -5.13 12.97
N ASN A 272 17.02 -3.93 13.41
CA ASN A 272 16.86 -2.77 12.53
C ASN A 272 18.12 -1.91 12.62
N ILE A 273 18.78 -1.68 11.49
CA ILE A 273 19.99 -0.85 11.39
C ILE A 273 19.70 0.60 11.83
N PHE A 274 18.49 1.09 11.54
CA PHE A 274 18.01 2.39 11.99
C PHE A 274 17.13 2.23 13.24
N PRO A 275 17.09 3.20 14.16
CA PRO A 275 16.14 3.16 15.26
C PRO A 275 14.69 3.06 14.77
N TYR A 276 13.85 2.27 15.43
CA TYR A 276 12.43 2.12 15.02
C TYR A 276 11.65 3.43 14.99
N LYS A 277 12.09 4.49 15.66
CA LYS A 277 11.50 5.84 15.59
C LYS A 277 11.61 6.49 14.22
N GLU A 278 12.51 6.01 13.35
CA GLU A 278 12.76 6.55 12.02
C GLU A 278 12.01 5.79 10.91
N VAL A 279 11.25 4.77 11.24
CA VAL A 279 10.61 3.85 10.29
C VAL A 279 9.77 4.52 9.20
N ASN A 280 9.19 5.70 9.49
CA ASN A 280 8.42 6.46 8.48
C ASN A 280 9.28 7.01 7.35
N THR A 281 10.57 7.24 7.59
CA THR A 281 11.49 7.81 6.60
C THR A 281 12.53 6.83 6.11
N ARG A 282 12.94 5.90 6.97
CA ARG A 282 13.90 4.84 6.65
C ARG A 282 13.83 3.69 7.62
N SER A 283 13.96 2.50 7.10
CA SER A 283 14.16 1.28 7.89
C SER A 283 15.03 0.31 7.11
N PHE A 284 15.82 -0.49 7.81
CA PHE A 284 16.50 -1.64 7.23
C PHE A 284 16.54 -2.73 8.29
N THR A 285 15.63 -3.69 8.17
CA THR A 285 15.47 -4.80 9.10
C THR A 285 16.10 -6.06 8.56
N LEU A 286 16.79 -6.77 9.41
CA LEU A 286 17.33 -8.10 9.17
C LEU A 286 16.76 -9.04 10.22
N SER A 287 16.15 -10.13 9.80
CA SER A 287 15.64 -11.11 10.77
C SER A 287 16.07 -12.53 10.40
N TYR A 288 16.43 -13.28 11.43
CA TYR A 288 16.72 -14.71 11.33
C TYR A 288 15.83 -15.48 12.29
N GLY A 289 15.24 -16.57 11.80
CA GLY A 289 14.31 -17.36 12.59
C GLY A 289 14.36 -18.84 12.26
N ILE A 290 13.91 -19.64 13.23
CA ILE A 290 13.74 -21.08 13.13
C ILE A 290 12.27 -21.39 12.98
N THR A 291 11.95 -22.36 12.13
CA THR A 291 10.57 -22.75 11.81
C THR A 291 10.33 -24.21 12.08
N ALA A 292 9.13 -24.53 12.54
CA ALA A 292 8.60 -25.87 12.63
C ALA A 292 7.22 -25.92 11.95
N ARG A 293 6.98 -26.92 11.12
CA ARG A 293 5.74 -27.08 10.39
C ARG A 293 5.29 -28.53 10.42
N GLN A 294 4.01 -28.74 10.76
CA GLN A 294 3.34 -30.02 10.56
C GLN A 294 2.28 -29.85 9.48
N ASN A 295 2.39 -30.62 8.41
CA ASN A 295 1.42 -30.66 7.31
C ASN A 295 0.58 -31.93 7.37
N ARG A 296 -0.72 -31.78 7.08
CA ARG A 296 -1.63 -32.87 6.74
C ARG A 296 -2.31 -32.52 5.43
N TYR A 297 -2.34 -33.44 4.51
CA TYR A 297 -2.82 -33.22 3.14
C TYR A 297 -4.18 -33.89 2.94
N TYR A 298 -4.98 -33.38 1.99
CA TYR A 298 -6.19 -34.05 1.53
C TYR A 298 -5.83 -35.27 0.70
N ASP A 299 -4.92 -35.10 -0.26
CA ASP A 299 -4.46 -36.13 -1.19
C ASP A 299 -2.96 -36.35 -1.06
N THR A 300 -2.53 -37.56 -1.44
CA THR A 300 -1.11 -37.90 -1.47
C THR A 300 -0.31 -36.94 -2.32
N THR A 301 0.79 -36.44 -1.77
CA THR A 301 1.67 -35.49 -2.44
C THR A 301 2.60 -36.19 -3.46
N LEU A 302 3.28 -35.41 -4.30
CA LEU A 302 4.33 -35.89 -5.22
C LEU A 302 5.43 -36.68 -4.49
N TYR A 303 5.63 -36.43 -3.20
CA TYR A 303 6.60 -37.10 -2.34
C TYR A 303 6.03 -38.31 -1.60
N ASN A 304 4.83 -38.80 -2.01
CA ASN A 304 4.11 -39.92 -1.38
C ASN A 304 3.81 -39.70 0.11
N LYS A 305 3.49 -38.44 0.50
CA LYS A 305 3.16 -38.07 1.88
C LYS A 305 1.70 -37.64 2.00
N LEU A 306 1.02 -38.05 3.09
CA LEU A 306 -0.25 -37.54 3.57
C LEU A 306 -0.06 -36.68 4.83
N LYS A 307 1.06 -36.85 5.50
CA LYS A 307 1.46 -36.10 6.69
C LYS A 307 2.99 -36.01 6.75
N GLU A 308 3.51 -34.86 7.16
CA GLU A 308 4.94 -34.69 7.39
C GLU A 308 5.21 -33.59 8.43
N ASN A 309 6.37 -33.67 9.05
CA ASN A 309 6.92 -32.64 9.91
C ASN A 309 8.18 -32.08 9.24
N LEU A 310 8.23 -30.77 9.16
CA LEU A 310 9.31 -30.04 8.50
C LEU A 310 9.90 -29.02 9.47
N TYR A 311 11.23 -29.01 9.57
CA TYR A 311 11.98 -28.06 10.38
C TYR A 311 12.94 -27.31 9.49
N GLY A 312 13.08 -26.02 9.71
CA GLY A 312 13.92 -25.20 8.87
C GLY A 312 14.30 -23.88 9.54
N HIS A 313 14.91 -23.05 8.74
CA HIS A 313 15.27 -21.70 9.13
C HIS A 313 14.99 -20.71 8.01
N GLY A 314 14.92 -19.42 8.35
CA GLY A 314 14.71 -18.37 7.38
C GLY A 314 15.44 -17.11 7.75
N PHE A 315 15.81 -16.39 6.71
CA PHE A 315 16.40 -15.07 6.78
C PHE A 315 15.53 -14.10 5.97
N ASN A 316 15.21 -12.94 6.55
CA ASN A 316 14.52 -11.88 5.83
C ASN A 316 15.31 -10.57 5.97
N ALA A 317 15.34 -9.81 4.89
CA ALA A 317 15.92 -8.47 4.84
C ALA A 317 14.90 -7.55 4.16
N HIS A 318 14.51 -6.48 4.83
CA HIS A 318 13.58 -5.50 4.28
C HIS A 318 14.14 -4.10 4.48
N MET A 319 14.18 -3.33 3.40
CA MET A 319 14.65 -1.95 3.38
C MET A 319 13.54 -1.04 2.84
N THR A 320 13.28 0.05 3.54
CA THR A 320 12.37 1.11 3.11
C THR A 320 13.05 2.46 3.27
N TYR A 321 12.95 3.28 2.22
CA TYR A 321 13.37 4.67 2.23
C TYR A 321 12.29 5.56 1.64
N ASN A 322 11.88 6.59 2.38
CA ASN A 322 10.98 7.66 1.93
C ASN A 322 11.73 8.98 2.07
N GLN A 323 12.24 9.52 0.97
CA GLN A 323 13.14 10.66 0.95
C GLN A 323 12.74 11.67 -0.14
N LYS A 324 13.31 12.87 -0.10
CA LYS A 324 13.07 13.90 -1.13
C LYS A 324 13.35 13.45 -2.56
N TRP A 325 14.29 12.51 -2.75
CA TRP A 325 14.63 11.99 -4.07
C TRP A 325 13.67 10.89 -4.55
N GLY A 326 12.84 10.35 -3.66
CA GLY A 326 11.88 9.31 -3.98
C GLY A 326 11.65 8.30 -2.88
N THR A 327 10.98 7.23 -3.24
CA THR A 327 10.65 6.09 -2.37
C THR A 327 11.32 4.83 -2.90
N SER A 328 11.90 4.03 -2.01
CA SER A 328 12.44 2.71 -2.33
C SER A 328 12.01 1.70 -1.29
N TYR A 329 11.55 0.55 -1.74
CA TYR A 329 11.26 -0.62 -0.94
C TYR A 329 11.95 -1.83 -1.57
N ILE A 330 12.71 -2.60 -0.79
CA ILE A 330 13.36 -3.84 -1.23
C ILE A 330 13.19 -4.87 -0.14
N GLY A 331 12.67 -6.03 -0.50
CA GLY A 331 12.48 -7.18 0.38
C GLY A 331 13.17 -8.43 -0.18
N VAL A 332 13.81 -9.19 0.70
CA VAL A 332 14.36 -10.52 0.40
C VAL A 332 13.94 -11.46 1.51
N ASN A 333 13.34 -12.58 1.11
CA ASN A 333 12.90 -13.62 2.04
C ASN A 333 13.50 -14.95 1.60
N TYR A 334 14.26 -15.58 2.46
CA TYR A 334 14.86 -16.89 2.24
C TYR A 334 14.41 -17.86 3.32
N HIS A 335 14.03 -19.05 2.92
CA HIS A 335 13.67 -20.15 3.80
C HIS A 335 14.28 -21.47 3.28
N ASN A 336 14.81 -22.29 4.19
CA ASN A 336 15.40 -23.58 3.88
C ASN A 336 15.03 -24.61 4.96
N TYR A 337 15.17 -25.90 4.62
CA TYR A 337 14.85 -27.03 5.49
C TYR A 337 16.09 -27.77 5.95
N PHE A 338 16.15 -28.13 7.24
CA PHE A 338 17.32 -28.79 7.83
C PHE A 338 17.58 -30.20 7.29
N HIS A 339 16.53 -30.89 6.84
CA HIS A 339 16.67 -32.28 6.38
C HIS A 339 17.26 -32.39 4.97
N ASP A 340 17.09 -31.38 4.11
CA ASP A 340 17.70 -31.33 2.77
C ASP A 340 17.74 -29.87 2.26
N TRP A 341 18.95 -29.34 2.09
CA TRP A 341 19.20 -27.98 1.65
C TRP A 341 18.78 -27.68 0.20
N LYS A 342 18.44 -28.74 -0.58
CA LYS A 342 17.88 -28.56 -1.93
C LYS A 342 16.48 -27.99 -1.91
N TYR A 343 15.76 -28.13 -0.79
CA TYR A 343 14.43 -27.61 -0.61
C TYR A 343 14.51 -26.22 0.03
N PHE A 344 14.25 -25.20 -0.75
CA PHE A 344 14.28 -23.82 -0.32
C PHE A 344 13.23 -22.99 -1.04
N ASN A 345 12.93 -21.85 -0.48
CA ASN A 345 12.15 -20.78 -1.07
C ASN A 345 12.93 -19.47 -0.95
N LEU A 346 13.10 -18.77 -2.06
CA LEU A 346 13.71 -17.44 -2.12
C LEU A 346 12.72 -16.51 -2.81
N GLY A 347 12.27 -15.49 -2.12
CA GLY A 347 11.45 -14.41 -2.65
C GLY A 347 12.23 -13.10 -2.63
N MET A 348 12.08 -12.32 -3.68
CA MET A 348 12.64 -10.97 -3.79
C MET A 348 11.55 -10.04 -4.31
N GLU A 349 11.45 -8.87 -3.71
CA GLU A 349 10.54 -7.82 -4.17
C GLU A 349 11.26 -6.48 -4.11
N ALA A 350 11.01 -5.63 -5.08
CA ALA A 350 11.56 -4.29 -5.12
C ALA A 350 10.57 -3.32 -5.77
N TYR A 351 10.42 -2.19 -5.16
CA TYR A 351 9.77 -1.02 -5.74
C TYR A 351 10.64 0.19 -5.47
N THR A 352 11.02 0.90 -6.51
CA THR A 352 11.81 2.13 -6.38
C THR A 352 11.30 3.16 -7.36
N SER A 353 11.00 4.35 -6.87
CA SER A 353 10.65 5.53 -7.66
C SER A 353 11.63 6.65 -7.34
N VAL A 354 12.38 7.12 -8.32
CA VAL A 354 13.44 8.13 -8.17
C VAL A 354 13.15 9.34 -9.02
N ARG A 355 13.18 10.51 -8.41
CA ARG A 355 13.13 11.80 -9.10
C ARG A 355 14.54 12.25 -9.43
N VAL A 356 14.85 12.35 -10.72
CA VAL A 356 16.17 12.73 -11.21
C VAL A 356 16.29 14.25 -11.34
N THR A 357 15.30 14.86 -11.93
CA THR A 357 15.17 16.31 -12.05
C THR A 357 13.72 16.73 -11.96
N GLY A 358 13.43 18.04 -11.96
CA GLY A 358 12.11 18.64 -11.75
C GLY A 358 11.04 18.24 -12.76
N GLY A 359 10.91 17.14 -13.24
CA GLY A 359 9.88 16.64 -14.16
C GLY A 359 10.17 15.22 -14.61
N LEU A 360 11.41 14.73 -14.40
CA LEU A 360 11.84 13.41 -14.81
C LEU A 360 11.92 12.48 -13.60
N SER A 361 11.16 11.40 -13.65
CA SER A 361 11.22 10.31 -12.67
C SER A 361 11.31 8.95 -13.35
N PHE A 362 12.01 8.05 -12.71
CA PHE A 362 12.09 6.63 -13.06
C PHE A 362 11.41 5.80 -11.98
N TYR A 363 10.75 4.72 -12.37
CA TYR A 363 10.29 3.74 -11.42
C TYR A 363 10.60 2.32 -11.90
N ILE A 364 10.88 1.47 -10.94
CA ILE A 364 11.09 0.03 -11.12
C ILE A 364 10.19 -0.68 -10.14
N SER A 365 9.46 -1.68 -10.61
CA SER A 365 8.75 -2.64 -9.78
C SER A 365 9.14 -4.03 -10.22
N ALA A 366 9.70 -4.80 -9.32
CA ALA A 366 10.18 -6.14 -9.59
C ALA A 366 9.73 -7.10 -8.49
N PHE A 367 9.32 -8.27 -8.89
CA PHE A 367 9.06 -9.41 -8.03
C PHE A 367 9.70 -10.64 -8.63
N GLY A 368 10.36 -11.46 -7.82
CA GLY A 368 10.96 -12.71 -8.26
C GLY A 368 10.93 -13.74 -7.16
N GLY A 369 10.74 -15.00 -7.53
CA GLY A 369 10.76 -16.11 -6.59
C GLY A 369 11.31 -17.38 -7.20
N LEU A 370 12.11 -18.11 -6.40
CA LEU A 370 12.54 -19.48 -6.65
C LEU A 370 11.92 -20.36 -5.57
N SER A 371 11.15 -21.37 -5.99
CA SER A 371 10.46 -22.28 -5.08
C SER A 371 10.85 -23.72 -5.40
N ARG A 372 11.50 -24.37 -4.44
CA ARG A 372 11.83 -25.79 -4.50
C ARG A 372 11.24 -26.55 -3.31
N ASP A 373 10.27 -25.98 -2.62
CA ASP A 373 9.65 -26.50 -1.40
C ASP A 373 8.14 -26.75 -1.55
N GLN A 374 7.68 -27.06 -2.77
CA GLN A 374 6.26 -27.28 -3.06
C GLN A 374 5.80 -28.69 -2.61
N PHE A 375 5.99 -29.01 -1.33
CA PHE A 375 5.67 -30.30 -0.74
C PHE A 375 4.19 -30.69 -0.83
N TYR A 376 3.29 -29.70 -0.94
CA TYR A 376 1.84 -29.87 -0.94
C TYR A 376 1.25 -30.31 -2.30
N LEU A 377 2.06 -30.31 -3.37
CA LEU A 377 1.54 -30.66 -4.69
C LEU A 377 1.03 -32.10 -4.73
N GLN A 378 -0.18 -32.26 -5.26
CA GLN A 378 -0.84 -33.57 -5.37
C GLN A 378 -0.16 -34.46 -6.40
N LYS A 379 -0.09 -35.74 -6.11
CA LYS A 379 0.40 -36.79 -7.03
C LYS A 379 -0.62 -37.02 -8.15
N GLY A 380 -0.13 -37.26 -9.37
CA GLY A 380 -0.93 -37.50 -10.57
C GLY A 380 -1.05 -36.29 -11.48
N SER A 381 -1.46 -36.53 -12.73
CA SER A 381 -1.72 -35.45 -13.69
C SER A 381 -3.00 -34.69 -13.35
N ALA A 382 -2.94 -33.36 -13.47
CA ALA A 382 -4.13 -32.53 -13.39
C ALA A 382 -4.87 -32.55 -14.73
N THR A 383 -6.18 -32.61 -14.71
CA THR A 383 -7.01 -32.39 -15.92
C THR A 383 -7.02 -30.93 -16.31
N SER A 384 -7.29 -30.63 -17.57
CA SER A 384 -7.40 -29.24 -18.04
C SER A 384 -8.48 -28.46 -17.27
N GLN A 385 -9.59 -29.11 -16.93
CA GLN A 385 -10.69 -28.50 -16.16
C GLN A 385 -10.22 -28.15 -14.73
N GLU A 386 -9.51 -29.06 -14.03
CA GLU A 386 -8.98 -28.82 -12.69
C GLU A 386 -7.99 -27.65 -12.65
N VAL A 387 -7.16 -27.51 -13.68
CA VAL A 387 -6.20 -26.41 -13.81
C VAL A 387 -6.91 -25.08 -14.07
N LEU A 388 -7.80 -25.04 -15.06
CA LEU A 388 -8.56 -23.84 -15.43
C LEU A 388 -9.48 -23.38 -14.30
N ALA A 389 -10.12 -24.32 -13.61
CA ALA A 389 -10.98 -24.03 -12.47
C ALA A 389 -10.21 -23.78 -11.16
N ARG A 390 -8.88 -23.74 -11.21
CA ARG A 390 -8.00 -23.56 -10.04
C ARG A 390 -8.29 -24.54 -8.89
N GLN A 391 -8.56 -25.79 -9.22
CA GLN A 391 -8.71 -26.87 -8.22
C GLN A 391 -7.37 -27.49 -7.85
N ARG A 392 -6.41 -27.49 -8.78
CA ARG A 392 -5.06 -28.04 -8.57
C ARG A 392 -4.00 -27.02 -8.95
N GLN A 393 -2.95 -26.98 -8.14
CA GLN A 393 -1.77 -26.17 -8.42
C GLN A 393 -0.73 -27.00 -9.16
N LEU A 394 -0.22 -26.47 -10.27
CA LEU A 394 0.91 -27.05 -10.99
C LEU A 394 2.24 -26.66 -10.36
N ALA A 395 3.25 -27.52 -10.52
CA ALA A 395 4.60 -27.21 -10.10
C ALA A 395 5.16 -26.02 -10.90
N SER A 396 5.66 -25.03 -10.18
CA SER A 396 6.37 -23.89 -10.77
C SER A 396 7.61 -23.60 -9.94
N GLY A 397 8.78 -23.83 -10.51
CA GLY A 397 10.06 -23.66 -9.81
C GLY A 397 10.49 -22.20 -9.68
N TYR A 398 9.91 -21.29 -10.46
CA TYR A 398 10.18 -19.86 -10.41
C TYR A 398 9.01 -19.04 -10.90
N SER A 399 8.99 -17.79 -10.46
CA SER A 399 8.13 -16.75 -11.00
C SER A 399 8.89 -15.43 -10.98
N TYR A 400 8.61 -14.55 -11.95
CA TYR A 400 9.13 -13.19 -11.92
C TYR A 400 8.15 -12.24 -12.60
N TYR A 401 8.21 -11.01 -12.15
CA TYR A 401 7.54 -9.87 -12.73
C TYR A 401 8.52 -8.70 -12.71
N PHE A 402 8.58 -7.97 -13.79
CA PHE A 402 9.43 -6.79 -13.90
C PHE A 402 8.70 -5.70 -14.67
N ASN A 403 8.68 -4.50 -14.12
CA ASN A 403 8.10 -3.31 -14.73
C ASN A 403 9.07 -2.15 -14.54
N LEU A 404 9.42 -1.50 -15.62
CA LEU A 404 10.26 -0.31 -15.68
C LEU A 404 9.46 0.80 -16.36
N GLY A 405 9.44 1.98 -15.76
CA GLY A 405 8.80 3.12 -16.38
C GLY A 405 9.57 4.43 -16.18
N ILE A 406 9.35 5.31 -17.13
CA ILE A 406 9.89 6.66 -17.14
C ILE A 406 8.71 7.61 -17.25
N ASN A 407 8.64 8.58 -16.34
CA ASN A 407 7.69 9.66 -16.41
C ASN A 407 8.47 10.96 -16.64
N TYR A 408 8.17 11.62 -17.73
CA TYR A 408 8.70 12.96 -17.99
C TYR A 408 7.55 13.95 -18.13
N ARG A 409 7.53 14.91 -17.23
CA ARG A 409 6.53 15.97 -17.17
C ARG A 409 7.21 17.30 -17.48
N PHE A 410 6.72 17.99 -18.48
CA PHE A 410 7.24 19.29 -18.92
C PHE A 410 6.08 20.24 -19.19
N GLY A 411 6.39 21.53 -19.32
CA GLY A 411 5.41 22.59 -19.54
C GLY A 411 5.24 23.49 -18.34
N SER A 412 4.02 23.89 -18.03
CA SER A 412 3.74 24.77 -16.89
C SER A 412 4.17 24.13 -15.57
N LYS A 413 4.95 24.86 -14.79
CA LYS A 413 5.34 24.44 -13.43
C LYS A 413 4.25 24.72 -12.40
N LEU A 414 3.32 25.62 -12.70
CA LEU A 414 2.18 25.95 -11.82
C LEU A 414 1.03 24.99 -12.05
N ASN A 415 0.41 24.55 -10.97
CA ASN A 415 -0.71 23.60 -10.99
C ASN A 415 -1.77 23.98 -9.93
N ASN A 416 -2.19 25.26 -9.95
CA ASN A 416 -3.11 25.81 -8.95
C ASN A 416 -4.60 25.59 -9.31
N PHE A 417 -4.91 25.35 -10.59
CA PHE A 417 -6.30 25.29 -11.02
C PHE A 417 -6.88 23.89 -10.84
N VAL A 418 -8.11 23.85 -10.31
CA VAL A 418 -8.92 22.65 -10.17
C VAL A 418 -10.17 22.83 -11.03
N ASN A 419 -10.42 21.90 -11.92
CA ASN A 419 -11.61 21.88 -12.74
C ASN A 419 -12.20 20.45 -12.80
N PRO A 420 -13.16 20.13 -11.92
CA PRO A 420 -13.72 18.78 -11.84
C PRO A 420 -14.79 18.51 -12.90
N ARG A 421 -14.95 19.38 -13.90
CA ARG A 421 -15.92 19.18 -14.96
C ARG A 421 -15.52 17.95 -15.79
N PHE A 422 -16.47 17.05 -16.00
CA PHE A 422 -16.30 15.77 -16.70
C PHE A 422 -15.36 14.76 -16.01
N ASP A 423 -14.84 15.01 -14.79
CA ASP A 423 -14.01 14.04 -14.07
C ASP A 423 -14.75 12.73 -13.74
N GLY A 424 -16.10 12.76 -13.66
CA GLY A 424 -16.94 11.58 -13.42
C GLY A 424 -17.38 10.84 -14.70
N THR A 425 -16.99 11.31 -15.89
CA THR A 425 -17.38 10.74 -17.18
C THR A 425 -16.22 10.04 -17.89
N SER A 426 -15.23 9.51 -17.15
CA SER A 426 -14.21 8.66 -17.76
C SER A 426 -14.91 7.43 -18.35
N ASN A 427 -15.09 7.43 -19.68
CA ASN A 427 -15.63 6.32 -20.41
C ASN A 427 -14.78 5.09 -20.15
N SER A 428 -15.36 4.11 -19.44
CA SER A 428 -14.96 2.72 -19.58
C SER A 428 -15.36 2.27 -21.01
N ASN A 429 -14.46 2.37 -21.95
CA ASN A 429 -14.50 1.59 -23.18
C ASN A 429 -13.64 0.35 -23.00
#